data_c6742cc4b455357bde7d28c0c3e70115
#
_entry.id   c6742cc4b455357bde7d28c0c3e70115
#
_cell.length_a   1.000
_cell.length_b   1.000
_cell.length_c   1.000
_cell.angle_alpha   90.00
_cell.angle_beta   90.00
_cell.angle_gamma   90.00
#
_symmetry.space_group_name_H-M   'P 1'
#
loop_
_entity.id
_entity.type
_entity.pdbx_description
1 polymer ?
#
loop_
_entity_poly.entity_id
_entity_poly.type
_entity_poly.pdbx_seq_one_letter_code
_entity_poly.pdbx_strand_id
1 'polypeptide(L)'
;MAQHAKSEAVSVAVAQPAQKARMALEIEFCGEVYKIDPGDTFTIGRVGTLAIEDNPFLHRNFLVIESHNGLWWVSNVGSRIAVTVAETTGMLQSWIGPGSQIPLVVHNMSLVFTAGPTTYEIDMTVPDTMYEVSSTGREDVGETTMGQVTLTPSQRLLILALAENWLRRVGTGPSDIPRSEEAAQRLGWTQTRFNRKLDNVCEKLDRLGVRGLRGGKGVHATYRRARLVEYAVASQLVTADDLTLLDEEFQTNQRQKAAEGSRRSRRRG
;
A
#
# COMPACT_ATOMS: atom_id res chain seq x y z
N MET A 1 22.86 50.45 -35.89
CA MET A 1 22.09 50.19 -34.65
C MET A 1 22.35 48.74 -34.24
N ALA A 2 23.23 48.56 -33.30
CA ALA A 2 23.64 47.26 -32.81
C ALA A 2 22.93 46.98 -31.48
N GLN A 3 22.11 45.92 -31.40
CA GLN A 3 21.50 45.48 -30.16
C GLN A 3 22.41 44.46 -29.49
N HIS A 4 22.89 44.79 -28.30
CA HIS A 4 23.59 43.92 -27.40
C HIS A 4 22.63 42.89 -26.79
N ALA A 5 22.82 41.62 -27.08
CA ALA A 5 22.24 40.52 -26.33
C ALA A 5 23.04 40.33 -25.03
N LYS A 6 22.45 40.56 -23.88
CA LYS A 6 22.98 40.18 -22.57
C LYS A 6 22.80 38.69 -22.40
N SER A 7 23.91 37.98 -22.30
CA SER A 7 23.97 36.61 -21.84
C SER A 7 23.79 36.60 -20.31
N GLU A 8 22.67 36.07 -19.82
CA GLU A 8 22.50 35.73 -18.40
C GLU A 8 23.27 34.47 -18.11
N ALA A 9 24.31 34.57 -17.29
CA ALA A 9 25.04 33.45 -16.78
C ALA A 9 24.18 32.70 -15.75
N VAL A 10 23.77 31.48 -16.06
CA VAL A 10 23.17 30.55 -15.10
C VAL A 10 24.22 30.21 -14.05
N SER A 11 24.06 30.73 -12.85
CA SER A 11 24.88 30.39 -11.68
C SER A 11 24.60 28.95 -11.30
N VAL A 12 25.56 28.07 -11.57
CA VAL A 12 25.54 26.69 -11.07
C VAL A 12 25.75 26.77 -9.55
N ALA A 13 24.71 26.42 -8.81
CA ALA A 13 24.79 26.34 -7.36
C ALA A 13 25.85 25.32 -6.95
N VAL A 14 26.88 25.80 -6.25
CA VAL A 14 27.90 24.95 -5.62
C VAL A 14 27.20 24.05 -4.61
N ALA A 15 27.35 22.73 -4.81
CA ALA A 15 26.81 21.71 -3.91
C ALA A 15 27.33 21.97 -2.48
N GLN A 16 26.42 22.22 -1.56
CA GLN A 16 26.73 22.33 -0.14
C GLN A 16 27.25 20.97 0.37
N PRO A 17 28.19 20.94 1.33
CA PRO A 17 28.70 19.67 1.85
C PRO A 17 27.55 18.85 2.42
N ALA A 18 27.54 17.57 2.10
CA ALA A 18 26.53 16.60 2.48
C ALA A 18 26.25 16.68 3.99
N GLN A 19 25.10 17.19 4.36
CA GLN A 19 24.64 17.25 5.74
C GLN A 19 24.23 15.83 6.15
N LYS A 20 24.85 15.25 7.20
CA LYS A 20 24.43 13.95 7.76
C LYS A 20 23.11 14.12 8.48
N ALA A 21 22.28 13.07 8.52
CA ALA A 21 21.13 13.01 9.44
C ALA A 21 21.59 13.37 10.86
N ARG A 22 20.76 14.04 11.63
CA ARG A 22 21.17 14.58 12.93
C ARG A 22 20.91 13.63 14.07
N MET A 23 20.01 12.67 13.92
CA MET A 23 19.55 11.76 14.95
C MET A 23 19.61 10.30 14.49
N ALA A 24 19.76 9.39 15.47
CA ALA A 24 19.81 7.96 15.25
C ALA A 24 18.49 7.42 14.69
N LEU A 25 18.56 6.48 13.73
CA LEU A 25 17.46 5.70 13.25
C LEU A 25 17.23 4.51 14.17
N GLU A 26 15.99 4.18 14.49
CA GLU A 26 15.64 2.95 15.19
C GLU A 26 15.04 1.93 14.22
N ILE A 27 15.46 0.67 14.33
CA ILE A 27 14.93 -0.47 13.57
C ILE A 27 14.47 -1.51 14.58
N GLU A 28 13.25 -2.00 14.42
CA GLU A 28 12.71 -3.11 15.23
C GLU A 28 12.47 -4.33 14.34
N PHE A 29 12.94 -5.47 14.80
CA PHE A 29 12.68 -6.76 14.17
C PHE A 29 12.53 -7.86 15.21
N CYS A 30 11.37 -8.52 15.22
CA CYS A 30 11.07 -9.63 16.14
C CYS A 30 11.28 -9.30 17.64
N GLY A 31 11.02 -8.04 18.05
CA GLY A 31 11.19 -7.56 19.41
C GLY A 31 12.61 -7.10 19.75
N GLU A 32 13.56 -7.17 18.82
CA GLU A 32 14.90 -6.62 18.95
C GLU A 32 14.95 -5.22 18.34
N VAL A 33 15.51 -4.26 19.09
CA VAL A 33 15.63 -2.86 18.67
C VAL A 33 17.09 -2.52 18.41
N TYR A 34 17.38 -2.02 17.24
CA TYR A 34 18.68 -1.56 16.78
C TYR A 34 18.67 -0.04 16.65
N LYS A 35 19.67 0.64 17.23
CA LYS A 35 19.90 2.07 17.06
C LYS A 35 21.11 2.27 16.16
N ILE A 36 20.93 3.08 15.12
CA ILE A 36 21.96 3.33 14.11
C ILE A 36 22.30 4.81 14.16
N ASP A 37 23.56 5.11 14.50
CA ASP A 37 24.01 6.49 14.53
C ASP A 37 24.31 7.04 13.13
N PRO A 38 24.13 8.35 12.91
CA PRO A 38 24.44 8.98 11.65
C PRO A 38 25.92 8.80 11.26
N GLY A 39 26.16 8.11 10.16
CA GLY A 39 27.50 7.78 9.66
C GLY A 39 27.84 6.31 9.74
N ASP A 40 27.01 5.53 10.44
CA ASP A 40 27.10 4.09 10.43
C ASP A 40 26.33 3.51 9.25
N THR A 41 26.74 2.31 8.83
CA THR A 41 26.05 1.53 7.80
C THR A 41 25.39 0.33 8.45
N PHE A 42 24.11 0.15 8.24
CA PHE A 42 23.34 -1.00 8.72
C PHE A 42 22.96 -1.91 7.56
N THR A 43 23.29 -3.18 7.67
CA THR A 43 23.05 -4.16 6.60
C THR A 43 22.06 -5.23 7.07
N ILE A 44 21.13 -5.57 6.17
CA ILE A 44 20.09 -6.58 6.41
C ILE A 44 20.23 -7.68 5.35
N GLY A 45 20.23 -8.93 5.79
CA GLY A 45 20.33 -10.08 4.88
C GLY A 45 20.58 -11.37 5.63
N ARG A 46 21.03 -12.41 4.93
CA ARG A 46 21.48 -13.64 5.61
C ARG A 46 22.74 -13.43 6.44
N VAL A 47 23.52 -12.44 6.04
CA VAL A 47 24.73 -11.99 6.75
C VAL A 47 24.64 -10.48 6.78
N GLY A 48 24.88 -9.88 7.92
CA GLY A 48 24.78 -8.43 8.05
C GLY A 48 24.67 -8.01 9.51
N THR A 49 24.43 -6.74 9.76
CA THR A 49 24.19 -6.21 11.10
C THR A 49 22.89 -6.82 11.66
N LEU A 50 21.85 -6.90 10.84
CA LEU A 50 20.67 -7.72 11.08
C LEU A 50 20.76 -8.97 10.20
N ALA A 51 21.17 -10.09 10.81
CA ALA A 51 21.20 -11.38 10.17
C ALA A 51 19.84 -12.07 10.34
N ILE A 52 19.06 -12.09 9.24
CA ILE A 52 17.82 -12.86 9.20
C ILE A 52 18.18 -14.30 8.87
N GLU A 53 17.54 -15.25 9.53
CA GLU A 53 17.69 -16.71 9.43
C GLU A 53 18.33 -17.23 8.13
N ASP A 54 18.92 -18.42 8.13
CA ASP A 54 19.51 -19.04 6.94
C ASP A 54 18.46 -19.41 5.88
N ASN A 55 17.78 -18.38 5.38
CA ASN A 55 16.81 -18.51 4.29
C ASN A 55 17.57 -18.50 2.94
N PRO A 56 17.61 -19.63 2.21
CA PRO A 56 18.38 -19.74 0.97
C PRO A 56 17.88 -18.81 -0.15
N PHE A 57 16.64 -18.33 -0.03
CA PHE A 57 16.05 -17.38 -0.99
C PHE A 57 16.45 -15.94 -0.72
N LEU A 58 16.95 -15.62 0.48
CA LEU A 58 17.41 -14.28 0.83
C LEU A 58 18.86 -14.07 0.43
N HIS A 59 19.19 -12.89 -0.08
CA HIS A 59 20.59 -12.51 -0.38
C HIS A 59 21.42 -12.40 0.90
N ARG A 60 22.72 -12.64 0.78
CA ARG A 60 23.65 -12.43 1.89
C ARG A 60 23.57 -11.01 2.42
N ASN A 61 23.72 -10.03 1.53
CA ASN A 61 23.44 -8.62 1.77
C ASN A 61 22.26 -8.24 0.88
N PHE A 62 21.15 -7.87 1.49
CA PHE A 62 19.92 -7.58 0.77
C PHE A 62 19.59 -6.10 0.78
N LEU A 63 19.60 -5.50 1.98
CA LEU A 63 19.36 -4.07 2.14
C LEU A 63 20.53 -3.42 2.86
N VAL A 64 20.80 -2.19 2.51
CA VAL A 64 21.76 -1.31 3.17
C VAL A 64 21.03 -0.04 3.57
N ILE A 65 21.19 0.35 4.84
CA ILE A 65 20.62 1.58 5.39
C ILE A 65 21.78 2.44 5.85
N GLU A 66 21.82 3.67 5.38
CA GLU A 66 22.86 4.64 5.69
C GLU A 66 22.35 6.07 5.63
N SER A 67 23.06 7.00 6.27
CA SER A 67 22.70 8.41 6.23
C SER A 67 23.62 9.19 5.29
N HIS A 68 23.02 9.90 4.32
CA HIS A 68 23.73 10.88 3.50
C HIS A 68 22.81 12.03 3.08
N ASN A 69 23.39 13.18 2.80
CA ASN A 69 22.66 14.41 2.45
C ASN A 69 21.56 14.82 3.46
N GLY A 70 21.79 14.56 4.75
CA GLY A 70 20.85 14.92 5.81
C GLY A 70 19.66 13.98 5.97
N LEU A 71 19.57 12.91 5.22
CA LEU A 71 18.49 11.93 5.22
C LEU A 71 19.00 10.53 5.46
N TRP A 72 18.15 9.68 5.98
CA TRP A 72 18.32 8.24 5.97
C TRP A 72 17.88 7.66 4.62
N TRP A 73 18.62 6.69 4.13
CA TRP A 73 18.35 6.02 2.87
C TRP A 73 18.32 4.51 3.05
N VAL A 74 17.44 3.87 2.31
CA VAL A 74 17.43 2.41 2.16
C VAL A 74 17.74 2.06 0.71
N SER A 75 18.74 1.19 0.53
CA SER A 75 19.23 0.70 -0.75
C SER A 75 18.98 -0.80 -0.85
N ASN A 76 18.36 -1.26 -1.93
CA ASN A 76 18.23 -2.67 -2.23
C ASN A 76 19.46 -3.10 -3.06
N VAL A 77 20.42 -3.73 -2.41
CA VAL A 77 21.63 -4.26 -3.03
C VAL A 77 21.50 -5.72 -3.48
N GLY A 78 20.32 -6.30 -3.29
CA GLY A 78 19.96 -7.62 -3.80
C GLY A 78 19.80 -7.64 -5.32
N SER A 79 19.55 -8.81 -5.90
CA SER A 79 19.44 -8.98 -7.37
C SER A 79 18.08 -9.51 -7.83
N ARG A 80 17.19 -9.93 -6.92
CA ARG A 80 15.94 -10.63 -7.30
C ARG A 80 14.71 -10.19 -6.53
N ILE A 81 14.86 -9.81 -5.26
CA ILE A 81 13.75 -9.53 -4.37
C ILE A 81 13.53 -8.02 -4.34
N ALA A 82 12.31 -7.59 -4.59
CA ALA A 82 11.89 -6.21 -4.33
C ALA A 82 11.45 -6.09 -2.87
N VAL A 83 11.63 -4.91 -2.28
CA VAL A 83 11.12 -4.57 -0.96
C VAL A 83 10.06 -3.49 -1.09
N THR A 84 8.99 -3.63 -0.32
CA THR A 84 7.99 -2.59 -0.15
C THR A 84 8.37 -1.76 1.06
N VAL A 85 8.42 -0.46 0.88
CA VAL A 85 8.56 0.53 1.95
C VAL A 85 7.22 1.22 2.09
N ALA A 86 6.64 1.15 3.26
CA ALA A 86 5.33 1.71 3.48
C ALA A 86 5.25 2.44 4.83
N GLU A 87 4.48 3.51 4.88
CA GLU A 87 4.11 4.16 6.12
C GLU A 87 3.14 3.27 6.91
N THR A 88 3.22 3.30 8.23
CA THR A 88 2.36 2.50 9.13
C THR A 88 0.86 2.73 8.90
N THR A 89 0.45 3.92 8.44
CA THR A 89 -0.94 4.21 8.10
C THR A 89 -1.34 3.72 6.70
N GLY A 90 -0.38 3.26 5.89
CA GLY A 90 -0.59 2.78 4.53
C GLY A 90 -0.84 3.86 3.48
N MET A 91 -0.75 5.14 3.85
CA MET A 91 -0.98 6.27 2.94
C MET A 91 0.16 6.46 1.94
N LEU A 92 1.38 6.12 2.33
CA LEU A 92 2.55 6.15 1.47
C LEU A 92 3.13 4.74 1.34
N GLN A 93 3.25 4.27 0.11
CA GLN A 93 3.86 2.98 -0.21
C GLN A 93 4.73 3.11 -1.46
N SER A 94 5.92 2.53 -1.42
CA SER A 94 6.84 2.49 -2.54
C SER A 94 7.51 1.13 -2.66
N TRP A 95 7.91 0.74 -3.87
CA TRP A 95 8.68 -0.47 -4.11
C TRP A 95 10.12 -0.12 -4.47
N ILE A 96 11.06 -0.77 -3.82
CA ILE A 96 12.48 -0.66 -4.12
C ILE A 96 12.91 -1.95 -4.82
N GLY A 97 13.09 -1.88 -6.13
CA GLY A 97 13.64 -2.99 -6.91
C GLY A 97 15.14 -3.17 -6.69
N PRO A 98 15.72 -4.29 -7.15
CA PRO A 98 17.15 -4.52 -7.13
C PRO A 98 17.95 -3.37 -7.73
N GLY A 99 18.99 -2.92 -7.03
CA GLY A 99 19.85 -1.81 -7.46
C GLY A 99 19.26 -0.41 -7.26
N SER A 100 18.09 -0.28 -6.64
CA SER A 100 17.45 1.01 -6.40
C SER A 100 17.54 1.43 -4.94
N GLN A 101 17.41 2.73 -4.69
CA GLN A 101 17.41 3.32 -3.34
C GLN A 101 16.35 4.42 -3.24
N ILE A 102 15.85 4.64 -2.03
CA ILE A 102 14.95 5.77 -1.71
C ILE A 102 15.32 6.41 -0.37
N PRO A 103 15.06 7.71 -0.19
CA PRO A 103 15.16 8.35 1.12
C PRO A 103 14.00 7.94 2.03
N LEU A 104 14.27 7.81 3.31
CA LEU A 104 13.27 7.59 4.36
C LEU A 104 12.80 8.96 4.85
N VAL A 105 11.58 9.34 4.49
CA VAL A 105 11.07 10.71 4.74
C VAL A 105 9.89 10.75 5.70
N VAL A 106 9.38 9.59 6.11
CA VAL A 106 8.23 9.43 7.00
C VAL A 106 8.70 8.88 8.35
N HIS A 107 8.05 9.29 9.43
CA HIS A 107 8.48 8.96 10.80
C HIS A 107 8.40 7.46 11.11
N ASN A 108 7.26 6.83 10.86
CA ASN A 108 7.06 5.39 11.08
C ASN A 108 6.88 4.67 9.76
N MET A 109 7.79 3.78 9.43
CA MET A 109 7.82 3.04 8.19
C MET A 109 8.09 1.56 8.44
N SER A 110 7.58 0.71 7.55
CA SER A 110 7.88 -0.72 7.56
C SER A 110 8.51 -1.12 6.23
N LEU A 111 9.52 -1.99 6.28
CA LEU A 111 10.09 -2.69 5.14
C LEU A 111 9.45 -4.07 5.07
N VAL A 112 8.76 -4.38 3.99
CA VAL A 112 8.12 -5.69 3.79
C VAL A 112 8.64 -6.34 2.52
N PHE A 113 9.10 -7.59 2.64
CA PHE A 113 9.58 -8.37 1.50
C PHE A 113 9.34 -9.86 1.70
N THR A 114 9.24 -10.59 0.60
CA THR A 114 9.04 -12.05 0.61
C THR A 114 10.25 -12.74 0.00
N ALA A 115 10.83 -13.66 0.76
CA ALA A 115 11.93 -14.50 0.31
C ALA A 115 11.54 -15.98 0.41
N GLY A 116 11.25 -16.60 -0.74
CA GLY A 116 10.67 -17.95 -0.79
C GLY A 116 9.26 -17.96 -0.17
N PRO A 117 8.99 -18.87 0.79
CA PRO A 117 7.68 -18.96 1.42
C PRO A 117 7.47 -17.95 2.58
N THR A 118 8.51 -17.20 2.97
CA THR A 118 8.49 -16.36 4.17
C THR A 118 8.42 -14.89 3.82
N THR A 119 7.47 -14.17 4.42
CA THR A 119 7.38 -12.72 4.38
C THR A 119 7.94 -12.14 5.67
N TYR A 120 8.82 -11.18 5.52
CA TYR A 120 9.48 -10.45 6.60
C TYR A 120 8.94 -9.03 6.65
N GLU A 121 8.78 -8.53 7.85
CA GLU A 121 8.40 -7.15 8.16
C GLU A 121 9.41 -6.60 9.16
N ILE A 122 9.95 -5.43 8.88
CA ILE A 122 10.96 -4.73 9.69
C ILE A 122 10.46 -3.31 9.87
N ASP A 123 10.25 -2.91 11.11
CA ASP A 123 9.77 -1.59 11.43
C ASP A 123 10.91 -0.60 11.65
N MET A 124 10.69 0.65 11.24
CA MET A 124 11.67 1.73 11.34
C MET A 124 11.02 2.98 11.91
N THR A 125 11.71 3.60 12.85
CA THR A 125 11.38 4.93 13.36
C THR A 125 12.44 5.91 12.88
N VAL A 126 12.07 6.77 11.95
CA VAL A 126 12.95 7.75 11.31
C VAL A 126 12.82 9.08 12.05
N PRO A 127 13.90 9.61 12.63
CA PRO A 127 13.85 10.90 13.29
C PRO A 127 13.85 12.05 12.28
N ASP A 128 13.45 13.23 12.72
CA ASP A 128 13.52 14.49 11.96
C ASP A 128 12.96 14.41 10.54
N THR A 129 11.78 13.82 10.39
CA THR A 129 11.15 13.66 9.07
C THR A 129 10.55 14.97 8.58
N MET A 130 10.70 15.21 7.27
CA MET A 130 10.12 16.40 6.63
C MET A 130 8.68 16.16 6.13
N TYR A 131 8.20 14.93 6.21
CA TYR A 131 6.87 14.57 5.74
C TYR A 131 5.84 14.80 6.84
N GLU A 132 4.96 15.73 6.61
CA GLU A 132 3.76 15.93 7.41
C GLU A 132 2.55 15.48 6.58
N VAL A 133 1.70 14.64 7.16
CA VAL A 133 0.39 14.34 6.56
C VAL A 133 -0.42 15.64 6.62
N SER A 134 -0.57 16.33 5.50
CA SER A 134 -1.49 17.45 5.44
C SER A 134 -2.89 16.93 5.69
N SER A 135 -3.52 17.36 6.79
CA SER A 135 -4.92 17.11 7.02
C SER A 135 -5.73 17.80 5.92
N THR A 136 -6.10 17.06 4.90
CA THR A 136 -7.00 17.52 3.83
C THR A 136 -8.43 17.63 4.36
N GLY A 137 -8.60 18.35 5.45
CA GLY A 137 -9.89 18.72 6.01
C GLY A 137 -10.42 20.06 5.49
N ARG A 138 -9.91 20.56 4.37
CA ARG A 138 -10.54 21.66 3.69
C ARG A 138 -11.65 21.12 2.80
N GLU A 139 -12.89 21.33 3.24
CA GLU A 139 -14.02 21.43 2.33
C GLU A 139 -13.76 22.67 1.43
N ASP A 140 -12.93 22.46 0.41
CA ASP A 140 -12.90 23.42 -0.67
C ASP A 140 -14.23 23.30 -1.39
N VAL A 141 -15.07 24.34 -1.22
CA VAL A 141 -16.26 24.62 -2.01
C VAL A 141 -15.77 25.04 -3.41
N GLY A 142 -15.09 24.13 -4.10
CA GLY A 142 -14.69 24.23 -5.48
C GLY A 142 -15.42 23.13 -6.25
N GLU A 143 -15.96 23.46 -7.43
CA GLU A 143 -16.41 22.43 -8.37
C GLU A 143 -15.27 21.46 -8.63
N THR A 144 -15.34 20.31 -7.98
CA THR A 144 -14.39 19.22 -8.22
C THR A 144 -14.57 18.78 -9.68
N THR A 145 -13.51 18.92 -10.47
CA THR A 145 -13.45 18.51 -11.89
C THR A 145 -13.72 17.01 -12.08
N MET A 146 -13.69 16.22 -10.99
CA MET A 146 -14.16 14.83 -10.92
C MET A 146 -15.29 14.76 -9.89
N GLY A 147 -16.51 14.43 -10.34
CA GLY A 147 -17.68 14.30 -9.47
C GLY A 147 -17.41 13.38 -8.28
N GLN A 148 -17.91 13.76 -7.11
CA GLN A 148 -17.80 12.95 -5.90
C GLN A 148 -18.27 11.52 -6.15
N VAL A 149 -17.40 10.54 -5.89
CA VAL A 149 -17.73 9.13 -6.03
C VAL A 149 -18.61 8.70 -4.85
N THR A 150 -19.92 8.70 -5.03
CA THR A 150 -20.85 8.20 -4.01
C THR A 150 -21.03 6.70 -4.17
N LEU A 151 -20.43 5.89 -3.32
CA LEU A 151 -20.63 4.44 -3.31
C LEU A 151 -21.92 4.08 -2.57
N THR A 152 -22.69 3.11 -3.09
CA THR A 152 -23.75 2.49 -2.29
C THR A 152 -23.13 1.61 -1.20
N PRO A 153 -23.84 1.32 -0.08
CA PRO A 153 -23.30 0.47 0.98
C PRO A 153 -22.80 -0.88 0.44
N SER A 154 -23.53 -1.51 -0.48
CA SER A 154 -23.10 -2.78 -1.07
C SER A 154 -21.90 -2.65 -2.03
N GLN A 155 -21.69 -1.51 -2.66
CA GLN A 155 -20.48 -1.25 -3.46
C GLN A 155 -19.27 -1.03 -2.55
N ARG A 156 -19.45 -0.31 -1.43
CA ARG A 156 -18.41 -0.12 -0.43
C ARG A 156 -17.98 -1.46 0.18
N LEU A 157 -18.92 -2.29 0.61
CA LEU A 157 -18.66 -3.63 1.15
C LEU A 157 -17.91 -4.53 0.17
N LEU A 158 -18.27 -4.50 -1.12
CA LEU A 158 -17.57 -5.26 -2.14
C LEU A 158 -16.11 -4.84 -2.27
N ILE A 159 -15.85 -3.54 -2.31
CA ILE A 159 -14.49 -3.00 -2.39
C ILE A 159 -13.70 -3.35 -1.13
N LEU A 160 -14.30 -3.20 0.05
CA LEU A 160 -13.70 -3.59 1.33
C LEU A 160 -13.30 -5.07 1.36
N ALA A 161 -14.17 -5.97 0.87
CA ALA A 161 -13.85 -7.40 0.83
C ALA A 161 -12.69 -7.74 -0.12
N LEU A 162 -12.48 -6.95 -1.16
CA LEU A 162 -11.32 -7.08 -2.04
C LEU A 162 -10.07 -6.44 -1.45
N ALA A 163 -10.23 -5.35 -0.70
CA ALA A 163 -9.15 -4.58 -0.13
C ALA A 163 -8.74 -5.02 1.29
N GLU A 164 -9.44 -6.00 1.90
CA GLU A 164 -9.28 -6.35 3.32
C GLU A 164 -7.81 -6.64 3.68
N ASN A 165 -7.11 -7.47 2.91
CA ASN A 165 -5.72 -7.79 3.17
C ASN A 165 -4.82 -6.54 3.05
N TRP A 166 -5.11 -5.69 2.08
CA TRP A 166 -4.37 -4.45 1.85
C TRP A 166 -4.57 -3.43 2.97
N LEU A 167 -5.78 -3.33 3.50
CA LEU A 167 -6.10 -2.41 4.61
C LEU A 167 -5.67 -2.92 5.99
N ARG A 168 -5.53 -4.25 6.15
CA ARG A 168 -5.08 -4.87 7.41
C ARG A 168 -3.57 -4.91 7.55
N ARG A 169 -2.86 -4.94 6.44
CA ARG A 169 -1.43 -5.26 6.43
C ARG A 169 -0.69 -4.33 5.50
N VAL A 170 0.20 -3.55 6.07
CA VAL A 170 1.12 -2.71 5.32
C VAL A 170 2.02 -3.61 4.46
N GLY A 171 2.37 -3.16 3.24
CA GLY A 171 3.24 -3.91 2.35
C GLY A 171 2.60 -5.03 1.53
N THR A 172 1.28 -5.21 1.61
CA THR A 172 0.56 -6.12 0.71
C THR A 172 0.52 -5.57 -0.71
N GLY A 173 0.48 -6.47 -1.69
CA GLY A 173 0.50 -6.15 -3.11
C GLY A 173 -0.72 -6.67 -3.87
N PRO A 174 -0.75 -6.47 -5.21
CA PRO A 174 -1.82 -6.96 -6.07
C PRO A 174 -2.06 -8.48 -6.02
N SER A 175 -1.04 -9.26 -5.61
CA SER A 175 -1.12 -10.72 -5.42
C SER A 175 -2.00 -11.13 -4.24
N ASP A 176 -2.15 -10.23 -3.25
CA ASP A 176 -2.88 -10.50 -2.00
C ASP A 176 -4.38 -10.17 -2.11
N ILE A 177 -4.80 -9.67 -3.28
CA ILE A 177 -6.21 -9.37 -3.55
C ILE A 177 -6.97 -10.68 -3.78
N PRO A 178 -8.01 -10.99 -2.98
CA PRO A 178 -8.72 -12.23 -3.06
C PRO A 178 -9.43 -12.42 -4.40
N ARG A 179 -9.69 -13.66 -4.76
CA ARG A 179 -10.55 -13.99 -5.89
C ARG A 179 -11.98 -13.55 -5.59
N SER A 180 -12.76 -13.31 -6.65
CA SER A 180 -14.17 -12.90 -6.49
C SER A 180 -15.01 -13.89 -5.68
N GLU A 181 -14.67 -15.16 -5.73
CA GLU A 181 -15.33 -16.21 -4.94
C GLU A 181 -15.03 -16.06 -3.45
N GLU A 182 -13.75 -15.89 -3.10
CA GLU A 182 -13.29 -15.70 -1.71
C GLU A 182 -13.87 -14.42 -1.11
N ALA A 183 -13.85 -13.31 -1.85
CA ALA A 183 -14.45 -12.06 -1.42
C ALA A 183 -15.98 -12.14 -1.28
N ALA A 184 -16.65 -12.91 -2.15
CA ALA A 184 -18.08 -13.17 -2.02
C ALA A 184 -18.39 -14.01 -0.77
N GLN A 185 -17.60 -15.04 -0.48
CA GLN A 185 -17.71 -15.86 0.73
C GLN A 185 -17.51 -15.02 1.99
N ARG A 186 -16.52 -14.12 1.98
CA ARG A 186 -16.23 -13.18 3.07
C ARG A 186 -17.43 -12.32 3.45
N LEU A 187 -18.26 -11.95 2.46
CA LEU A 187 -19.52 -11.18 2.65
C LEU A 187 -20.76 -12.07 2.92
N GLY A 188 -20.62 -13.38 2.79
CA GLY A 188 -21.77 -14.29 2.79
C GLY A 188 -22.67 -14.14 1.55
N TRP A 189 -22.16 -13.57 0.45
CA TRP A 189 -22.89 -13.39 -0.80
C TRP A 189 -22.72 -14.57 -1.75
N THR A 190 -23.61 -14.66 -2.75
CA THR A 190 -23.39 -15.54 -3.88
C THR A 190 -22.38 -14.90 -4.86
N GLN A 191 -21.59 -15.73 -5.52
CA GLN A 191 -20.62 -15.26 -6.52
C GLN A 191 -21.29 -14.46 -7.64
N THR A 192 -22.50 -14.84 -8.07
CA THR A 192 -23.26 -14.10 -9.08
C THR A 192 -23.63 -12.71 -8.61
N ARG A 193 -24.08 -12.55 -7.33
CA ARG A 193 -24.37 -11.24 -6.73
C ARG A 193 -23.11 -10.38 -6.70
N PHE A 194 -21.99 -10.97 -6.27
CA PHE A 194 -20.72 -10.29 -6.18
C PHE A 194 -20.24 -9.77 -7.55
N ASN A 195 -20.21 -10.63 -8.56
CA ASN A 195 -19.75 -10.28 -9.90
C ASN A 195 -20.60 -9.16 -10.52
N ARG A 196 -21.94 -9.23 -10.41
CA ARG A 196 -22.80 -8.15 -10.89
C ARG A 196 -22.52 -6.81 -10.21
N LYS A 197 -22.24 -6.81 -8.91
CA LYS A 197 -21.88 -5.60 -8.18
C LYS A 197 -20.49 -5.10 -8.57
N LEU A 198 -19.54 -6.01 -8.80
CA LEU A 198 -18.20 -5.67 -9.30
C LEU A 198 -18.29 -5.00 -10.67
N ASP A 199 -19.10 -5.53 -11.59
CA ASP A 199 -19.30 -4.91 -12.89
C ASP A 199 -19.90 -3.51 -12.76
N ASN A 200 -20.93 -3.35 -11.92
CA ASN A 200 -21.58 -2.06 -11.69
C ASN A 200 -20.63 -1.00 -11.10
N VAL A 201 -19.79 -1.37 -10.13
CA VAL A 201 -18.85 -0.41 -9.52
C VAL A 201 -17.73 -0.05 -10.49
N CYS A 202 -17.21 -1.03 -11.23
CA CYS A 202 -16.19 -0.79 -12.24
C CYS A 202 -16.72 0.12 -13.36
N GLU A 203 -17.94 -0.12 -13.85
CA GLU A 203 -18.58 0.73 -14.87
C GLU A 203 -18.82 2.15 -14.35
N LYS A 204 -19.26 2.29 -13.11
CA LYS A 204 -19.46 3.60 -12.48
C LYS A 204 -18.16 4.41 -12.40
N LEU A 205 -17.07 3.80 -11.93
CA LEU A 205 -15.77 4.46 -11.81
C LEU A 205 -15.15 4.75 -13.17
N ASP A 206 -15.33 3.87 -14.14
CA ASP A 206 -14.87 4.09 -15.52
C ASP A 206 -15.55 5.32 -16.16
N ARG A 207 -16.86 5.52 -15.94
CA ARG A 207 -17.58 6.72 -16.39
C ARG A 207 -17.04 8.01 -15.73
N LEU A 208 -16.48 7.90 -14.54
CA LEU A 208 -15.80 9.00 -13.83
C LEU A 208 -14.34 9.16 -14.25
N GLY A 209 -13.87 8.42 -15.26
CA GLY A 209 -12.53 8.56 -15.83
C GLY A 209 -11.45 7.65 -15.23
N VAL A 210 -11.80 6.74 -14.32
CA VAL A 210 -10.84 5.78 -13.75
C VAL A 210 -10.51 4.71 -14.79
N ARG A 211 -9.32 4.79 -15.37
CA ARG A 211 -8.89 3.88 -16.44
C ARG A 211 -8.53 2.49 -15.90
N GLY A 212 -8.68 1.46 -16.76
CA GLY A 212 -8.28 0.07 -16.45
C GLY A 212 -9.35 -0.76 -15.76
N LEU A 213 -10.57 -0.24 -15.60
CA LEU A 213 -11.70 -0.94 -14.98
C LEU A 213 -12.62 -1.64 -16.00
N ARG A 214 -12.52 -1.32 -17.29
CA ARG A 214 -13.27 -2.02 -18.33
C ARG A 214 -12.70 -3.40 -18.58
N GLY A 215 -13.56 -4.42 -18.54
CA GLY A 215 -13.26 -5.74 -19.06
C GLY A 215 -13.22 -5.70 -20.58
N GLY A 216 -12.13 -6.22 -21.18
CA GLY A 216 -11.98 -6.37 -22.64
C GLY A 216 -11.33 -7.70 -22.96
N LYS A 217 -11.37 -8.13 -24.25
CA LYS A 217 -10.62 -9.30 -24.71
C LYS A 217 -9.13 -9.10 -24.37
N GLY A 218 -8.56 -9.96 -23.51
CA GLY A 218 -7.15 -9.91 -23.09
C GLY A 218 -6.87 -9.18 -21.77
N VAL A 219 -7.86 -8.57 -21.13
CA VAL A 219 -7.70 -8.00 -19.78
C VAL A 219 -8.11 -9.04 -18.74
N HIS A 220 -7.12 -9.55 -17.98
CA HIS A 220 -7.39 -10.54 -16.94
C HIS A 220 -8.26 -9.94 -15.83
N ALA A 221 -9.25 -10.70 -15.36
CA ALA A 221 -10.15 -10.30 -14.26
C ALA A 221 -9.38 -9.92 -12.97
N THR A 222 -8.19 -10.48 -12.76
CA THR A 222 -7.27 -10.16 -11.67
C THR A 222 -6.79 -8.72 -11.77
N TYR A 223 -6.41 -8.25 -12.98
CA TYR A 223 -5.92 -6.89 -13.17
C TYR A 223 -7.00 -5.84 -12.86
N ARG A 224 -8.26 -6.09 -13.27
CA ARG A 224 -9.38 -5.18 -12.97
C ARG A 224 -9.66 -5.05 -11.48
N ARG A 225 -9.59 -6.16 -10.72
CA ARG A 225 -9.75 -6.13 -9.26
C ARG A 225 -8.61 -5.37 -8.60
N ALA A 226 -7.38 -5.62 -9.02
CA ALA A 226 -6.20 -4.92 -8.51
C ALA A 226 -6.32 -3.41 -8.73
N ARG A 227 -6.71 -3.00 -9.93
CA ARG A 227 -6.89 -1.60 -10.26
C ARG A 227 -8.02 -0.93 -9.47
N LEU A 228 -9.11 -1.66 -9.22
CA LEU A 228 -10.21 -1.18 -8.37
C LEU A 228 -9.76 -0.94 -6.93
N VAL A 229 -9.05 -1.90 -6.34
CA VAL A 229 -8.55 -1.80 -4.96
C VAL A 229 -7.53 -0.67 -4.85
N GLU A 230 -6.55 -0.63 -5.75
CA GLU A 230 -5.54 0.43 -5.79
C GLU A 230 -6.17 1.82 -5.82
N TYR A 231 -7.12 2.04 -6.73
CA TYR A 231 -7.82 3.31 -6.81
C TYR A 231 -8.62 3.63 -5.55
N ALA A 232 -9.37 2.66 -5.04
CA ALA A 232 -10.25 2.87 -3.91
C ALA A 232 -9.49 3.17 -2.60
N VAL A 233 -8.35 2.54 -2.39
CA VAL A 233 -7.48 2.80 -1.24
C VAL A 233 -6.76 4.13 -1.41
N ALA A 234 -6.14 4.38 -2.58
CA ALA A 234 -5.42 5.62 -2.84
C ALA A 234 -6.31 6.88 -2.79
N SER A 235 -7.59 6.76 -3.18
CA SER A 235 -8.57 7.85 -3.11
C SER A 235 -9.40 7.87 -1.83
N GLN A 236 -9.06 7.04 -0.84
CA GLN A 236 -9.75 6.92 0.46
C GLN A 236 -11.27 6.66 0.35
N LEU A 237 -11.71 6.00 -0.72
CA LEU A 237 -13.10 5.55 -0.84
C LEU A 237 -13.45 4.47 0.19
N VAL A 238 -12.43 3.74 0.65
CA VAL A 238 -12.46 2.78 1.75
C VAL A 238 -11.19 2.92 2.58
N THR A 239 -11.30 2.75 3.89
CA THR A 239 -10.20 2.86 4.86
C THR A 239 -10.18 1.66 5.79
N ALA A 240 -9.14 1.52 6.61
CA ALA A 240 -9.05 0.46 7.61
C ALA A 240 -10.18 0.53 8.65
N ASP A 241 -10.67 1.73 8.97
CA ASP A 241 -11.78 1.93 9.91
C ASP A 241 -13.10 1.30 9.42
N ASP A 242 -13.24 1.15 8.10
CA ASP A 242 -14.44 0.54 7.49
C ASP A 242 -14.48 -0.99 7.61
N LEU A 243 -13.39 -1.64 8.02
CA LEU A 243 -13.28 -3.11 8.03
C LEU A 243 -14.31 -3.80 8.93
N THR A 244 -14.78 -3.13 9.96
CA THR A 244 -15.84 -3.63 10.85
C THR A 244 -17.14 -3.94 10.11
N LEU A 245 -17.44 -3.19 9.03
CA LEU A 245 -18.61 -3.39 8.18
C LEU A 245 -18.65 -4.78 7.52
N LEU A 246 -17.49 -5.40 7.29
CA LEU A 246 -17.42 -6.75 6.70
C LEU A 246 -18.00 -7.81 7.63
N ASP A 247 -17.70 -7.73 8.92
CA ASP A 247 -18.17 -8.69 9.92
C ASP A 247 -19.66 -8.51 10.19
N GLU A 248 -20.14 -7.26 10.23
CA GLU A 248 -21.56 -6.93 10.37
C GLU A 248 -22.39 -7.49 9.21
N GLU A 249 -21.93 -7.29 7.97
CA GLU A 249 -22.61 -7.80 6.78
C GLU A 249 -22.62 -9.33 6.76
N PHE A 250 -21.51 -9.98 7.10
CA PHE A 250 -21.44 -11.44 7.18
C PHE A 250 -22.42 -12.01 8.18
N GLN A 251 -22.45 -11.46 9.39
CA GLN A 251 -23.39 -11.89 10.45
C GLN A 251 -24.85 -11.70 10.02
N THR A 252 -25.15 -10.58 9.38
CA THR A 252 -26.49 -10.27 8.89
C THR A 252 -26.95 -11.30 7.84
N ASN A 253 -26.08 -11.61 6.87
CA ASN A 253 -26.38 -12.59 5.84
C ASN A 253 -26.51 -14.01 6.41
N GLN A 254 -25.72 -14.37 7.43
CA GLN A 254 -25.85 -15.67 8.13
C GLN A 254 -27.19 -15.79 8.84
N ARG A 255 -27.62 -14.76 9.57
CA ARG A 255 -28.94 -14.73 10.24
C ARG A 255 -30.10 -14.86 9.25
N GLN A 256 -30.01 -14.18 8.11
CA GLN A 256 -31.03 -14.28 7.05
C GLN A 256 -31.12 -15.69 6.48
N LYS A 257 -29.99 -16.32 6.14
CA LYS A 257 -29.95 -17.70 5.64
C LYS A 257 -30.55 -18.70 6.65
N ALA A 258 -30.23 -18.56 7.92
CA ALA A 258 -30.78 -19.39 8.98
C ALA A 258 -32.33 -19.26 9.12
N ALA A 259 -32.82 -18.03 9.05
CA ALA A 259 -34.24 -17.73 9.09
C ALA A 259 -35.02 -18.29 7.88
N GLU A 260 -34.42 -18.19 6.68
CA GLU A 260 -35.00 -18.77 5.45
C GLU A 260 -35.02 -20.30 5.47
N GLY A 261 -33.95 -20.93 5.97
CA GLY A 261 -33.86 -22.37 6.16
C GLY A 261 -34.95 -22.90 7.11
N SER A 262 -35.15 -22.22 8.23
CA SER A 262 -36.21 -22.54 9.19
C SER A 262 -37.63 -22.39 8.61
N ARG A 263 -37.88 -21.37 7.79
CA ARG A 263 -39.19 -21.18 7.10
C ARG A 263 -39.43 -22.24 6.04
N ARG A 264 -38.43 -22.70 5.31
CA ARG A 264 -38.55 -23.77 4.32
C ARG A 264 -38.84 -25.14 4.98
N SER A 265 -38.20 -25.42 6.12
CA SER A 265 -38.48 -26.65 6.91
C SER A 265 -39.91 -26.71 7.39
N ARG A 266 -40.45 -25.59 7.91
CA ARG A 266 -41.84 -25.51 8.40
C ARG A 266 -42.92 -25.59 7.30
N ARG A 267 -42.58 -25.39 6.04
CA ARG A 267 -43.51 -25.51 4.89
C ARG A 267 -43.54 -26.92 4.27
N ARG A 268 -42.59 -27.79 4.66
CA ARG A 268 -42.49 -29.18 4.14
C ARG A 268 -42.90 -30.23 5.15
N GLY A 269 -43.14 -29.89 6.40
CA GLY A 269 -43.80 -30.71 7.41
C GLY A 269 -45.25 -30.30 7.59
#